data_eae8c5fce5b5982c54dead71ee9f0695
#
_entry.id   eae8c5fce5b5982c54dead71ee9f0695
#
_cell.length_a   1.000
_cell.length_b   1.000
_cell.length_c   1.000
_cell.angle_alpha   90.00
_cell.angle_beta   90.00
_cell.angle_gamma   90.00
#
_symmetry.space_group_name_H-M   'P 1'
#
loop_
_entity.id
_entity.type
_entity.pdbx_description
1 polymer ?
#
loop_
_entity_poly.entity_id
_entity_poly.type
_entity_poly.pdbx_seq_one_letter_code
_entity_poly.pdbx_strand_id
1 'polypeptide(L)'
;MIRSMNLANRITLLRIVFIPVFLVVLLGEFPAWIPAPTWWLVAQPWLAAAIFVALAASDAVDGYIARTRNQVTTFGTFIDPLADKLLVTAALVALVDLGRIPSWVALVIISRELVVSGLRMVAVAEGRVIAASNFGKAKTVLQIVAIVAFLLRGSVWLEAALTDTWWVVFESASWLVMAAAVLLTIFSMMDYFYHARDILTGPWERGSSDDR
;
A
#
# COMPACT_ATOMS: atom_id res chain seq x y z
N MET A 1 4.73 28.00 10.02
CA MET A 1 3.62 27.05 9.88
C MET A 1 3.95 25.62 10.27
N ILE A 2 5.17 25.11 10.07
CA ILE A 2 5.58 23.71 10.38
C ILE A 2 5.84 23.50 11.89
N ARG A 3 6.07 24.57 12.66
CA ARG A 3 6.50 24.50 14.09
C ARG A 3 5.37 24.10 15.07
N SER A 4 4.12 24.15 14.65
CA SER A 4 2.92 23.80 15.47
C SER A 4 2.29 22.44 15.09
N MET A 5 2.87 21.71 14.13
CA MET A 5 2.36 20.40 13.72
C MET A 5 2.81 19.31 14.69
N ASN A 6 1.86 18.46 15.08
CA ASN A 6 2.12 17.29 15.92
C ASN A 6 3.11 16.34 15.25
N LEU A 7 3.84 15.57 16.05
CA LEU A 7 4.87 14.65 15.58
C LEU A 7 4.31 13.66 14.55
N ALA A 8 3.10 13.09 14.79
CA ALA A 8 2.43 12.20 13.86
C ALA A 8 2.24 12.84 12.48
N ASN A 9 1.67 14.06 12.43
CA ASN A 9 1.45 14.76 11.15
C ASN A 9 2.76 15.05 10.38
N ARG A 10 3.87 15.27 11.10
CA ARG A 10 5.18 15.45 10.46
C ARG A 10 5.66 14.19 9.79
N ILE A 11 5.48 13.03 10.43
CA ILE A 11 5.90 11.74 9.89
C ILE A 11 5.05 11.40 8.66
N THR A 12 3.73 11.61 8.71
CA THR A 12 2.85 11.43 7.54
C THR A 12 3.24 12.32 6.36
N LEU A 13 3.54 13.60 6.60
CA LEU A 13 4.02 14.51 5.54
C LEU A 13 5.38 14.08 4.99
N LEU A 14 6.32 13.68 5.86
CA LEU A 14 7.60 13.13 5.45
C LEU A 14 7.39 11.94 4.51
N ARG A 15 6.49 11.01 4.84
CA ARG A 15 6.16 9.86 3.98
C ARG A 15 5.73 10.33 2.60
N ILE A 16 4.79 11.27 2.50
CA ILE A 16 4.31 11.79 1.21
C ILE A 16 5.45 12.39 0.38
N VAL A 17 6.37 13.12 1.02
CA VAL A 17 7.54 13.72 0.35
C VAL A 17 8.56 12.65 -0.08
N PHE A 18 8.68 11.56 0.68
CA PHE A 18 9.63 10.48 0.36
C PHE A 18 9.11 9.46 -0.65
N ILE A 19 7.78 9.39 -0.92
CA ILE A 19 7.24 8.54 -1.98
C ILE A 19 7.84 8.89 -3.36
N PRO A 20 7.91 10.15 -3.80
CA PRO A 20 8.62 10.51 -5.03
C PRO A 20 10.10 10.12 -5.01
N VAL A 21 10.78 10.24 -3.86
CA VAL A 21 12.18 9.81 -3.73
C VAL A 21 12.30 8.29 -3.93
N PHE A 22 11.40 7.51 -3.35
CA PHE A 22 11.31 6.07 -3.58
C PHE A 22 11.13 5.75 -5.08
N LEU A 23 10.23 6.43 -5.77
CA LEU A 23 9.98 6.24 -7.19
C LEU A 23 11.20 6.61 -8.04
N VAL A 24 11.87 7.73 -7.74
CA VAL A 24 13.11 8.13 -8.41
C VAL A 24 14.22 7.09 -8.21
N VAL A 25 14.36 6.54 -7.01
CA VAL A 25 15.33 5.47 -6.75
C VAL A 25 14.96 4.21 -7.50
N LEU A 26 13.67 3.83 -7.54
CA LEU A 26 13.22 2.58 -8.16
C LEU A 26 13.21 2.64 -9.69
N LEU A 27 12.73 3.74 -10.28
CA LEU A 27 12.54 3.92 -11.72
C LEU A 27 13.66 4.72 -12.37
N GLY A 28 14.56 5.31 -11.58
CA GLY A 28 15.62 6.16 -12.09
C GLY A 28 16.57 5.39 -12.99
N GLU A 29 16.56 5.74 -14.26
CA GLU A 29 17.46 5.23 -15.27
C GLU A 29 18.54 6.25 -15.60
N PHE A 30 19.74 5.78 -15.87
CA PHE A 30 20.79 6.63 -16.44
C PHE A 30 20.48 6.90 -17.92
N PRO A 31 20.73 8.10 -18.42
CA PRO A 31 20.62 8.38 -19.85
C PRO A 31 21.41 7.35 -20.67
N ALA A 32 20.90 6.95 -21.82
CA ALA A 32 21.49 5.89 -22.66
C ALA A 32 22.97 6.13 -23.04
N TRP A 33 23.45 7.37 -22.98
CA TRP A 33 24.83 7.77 -23.25
C TRP A 33 25.75 7.74 -22.00
N ILE A 34 25.19 7.47 -20.79
CA ILE A 34 25.95 7.27 -19.56
C ILE A 34 25.72 5.85 -19.07
N PRO A 35 26.73 4.97 -19.08
CA PRO A 35 26.56 3.63 -18.52
C PRO A 35 26.30 3.72 -17.02
N ALA A 36 25.22 3.05 -16.56
CA ALA A 36 24.92 2.98 -15.13
C ALA A 36 26.10 2.30 -14.39
N PRO A 37 26.60 2.90 -13.30
CA PRO A 37 27.64 2.27 -12.49
C PRO A 37 27.19 0.91 -11.96
N THR A 38 28.06 -0.09 -12.00
CA THR A 38 27.73 -1.46 -11.54
C THR A 38 27.25 -1.50 -10.09
N TRP A 39 27.86 -0.69 -9.21
CA TRP A 39 27.44 -0.58 -7.82
C TRP A 39 25.97 -0.07 -7.69
N TRP A 40 25.52 0.79 -8.61
CA TRP A 40 24.14 1.29 -8.61
C TRP A 40 23.17 0.18 -9.00
N LEU A 41 23.45 -0.56 -10.07
CA LEU A 41 22.60 -1.68 -10.51
C LEU A 41 22.42 -2.74 -9.43
N VAL A 42 23.44 -2.93 -8.58
CA VAL A 42 23.38 -3.83 -7.43
C VAL A 42 22.59 -3.21 -6.27
N ALA A 43 22.85 -1.94 -5.95
CA ALA A 43 22.29 -1.29 -4.77
C ALA A 43 20.83 -0.83 -4.96
N GLN A 44 20.44 -0.44 -6.17
CA GLN A 44 19.13 0.16 -6.48
C GLN A 44 17.93 -0.66 -5.97
N PRO A 45 17.79 -1.98 -6.26
CA PRO A 45 16.66 -2.77 -5.79
C PRO A 45 16.61 -2.90 -4.27
N TRP A 46 17.78 -3.03 -3.63
CA TRP A 46 17.89 -3.12 -2.17
C TRP A 46 17.55 -1.78 -1.51
N LEU A 47 18.03 -0.68 -2.06
CA LEU A 47 17.75 0.66 -1.58
C LEU A 47 16.25 0.99 -1.72
N ALA A 48 15.67 0.67 -2.88
CA ALA A 48 14.23 0.83 -3.10
C ALA A 48 13.40 0.00 -2.10
N ALA A 49 13.76 -1.28 -1.90
CA ALA A 49 13.11 -2.14 -0.92
C ALA A 49 13.25 -1.60 0.52
N ALA A 50 14.45 -1.13 0.89
CA ALA A 50 14.70 -0.55 2.21
C ALA A 50 13.89 0.72 2.45
N ILE A 51 13.84 1.63 1.47
CA ILE A 51 13.01 2.85 1.55
C ILE A 51 11.53 2.48 1.67
N PHE A 52 11.04 1.55 0.84
CA PHE A 52 9.65 1.10 0.89
C PHE A 52 9.29 0.54 2.27
N VAL A 53 10.12 -0.36 2.83
CA VAL A 53 9.90 -0.95 4.17
C VAL A 53 9.95 0.13 5.25
N ALA A 54 10.91 1.05 5.19
CA ALA A 54 11.00 2.15 6.15
C ALA A 54 9.76 3.06 6.13
N LEU A 55 9.25 3.40 4.94
CA LEU A 55 8.04 4.19 4.78
C LEU A 55 6.79 3.43 5.25
N ALA A 56 6.68 2.12 4.94
CA ALA A 56 5.59 1.28 5.41
C ALA A 56 5.61 1.10 6.94
N ALA A 57 6.79 0.92 7.54
CA ALA A 57 6.96 0.81 8.98
C ALA A 57 6.66 2.13 9.71
N SER A 58 6.98 3.27 9.10
CA SER A 58 6.69 4.59 9.68
C SER A 58 5.21 4.79 9.98
N ASP A 59 4.31 4.24 9.13
CA ASP A 59 2.86 4.28 9.35
C ASP A 59 2.43 3.57 10.64
N ALA A 60 2.99 2.40 10.92
CA ALA A 60 2.69 1.67 12.16
C ALA A 60 3.16 2.46 13.40
N VAL A 61 4.29 3.15 13.29
CA VAL A 61 4.86 3.98 14.37
C VAL A 61 4.02 5.23 14.61
N ASP A 62 3.59 5.92 13.54
CA ASP A 62 2.74 7.13 13.64
C ASP A 62 1.41 6.82 14.31
N GLY A 63 0.75 5.78 13.86
CA GLY A 63 -0.51 5.32 14.42
C GLY A 63 -0.38 4.93 15.91
N TYR A 64 0.74 4.37 16.33
CA TYR A 64 1.03 4.08 17.74
C TYR A 64 1.24 5.36 18.55
N ILE A 65 2.09 6.29 18.07
CA ILE A 65 2.41 7.56 18.75
C ILE A 65 1.14 8.44 18.86
N ALA A 66 0.35 8.56 17.81
CA ALA A 66 -0.88 9.36 17.81
C ALA A 66 -1.87 8.87 18.87
N ARG A 67 -2.04 7.55 18.98
CA ARG A 67 -2.93 6.94 19.98
C ARG A 67 -2.42 7.09 21.41
N THR A 68 -1.12 6.93 21.64
CA THR A 68 -0.54 7.00 23.00
C THR A 68 -0.48 8.43 23.53
N ARG A 69 -0.38 9.43 22.65
CA ARG A 69 -0.26 10.84 23.07
C ARG A 69 -1.55 11.64 22.98
N ASN A 70 -2.70 11.03 22.64
CA ASN A 70 -3.99 11.72 22.44
C ASN A 70 -3.91 12.97 21.53
N GLN A 71 -2.99 12.96 20.56
CA GLN A 71 -2.73 14.07 19.66
C GLN A 71 -3.35 13.85 18.28
N VAL A 72 -4.62 13.44 18.26
CA VAL A 72 -5.36 13.27 17.01
C VAL A 72 -5.78 14.65 16.48
N THR A 73 -5.33 15.00 15.27
CA THR A 73 -5.73 16.23 14.59
C THR A 73 -6.68 15.91 13.44
N THR A 74 -7.64 16.81 13.15
CA THR A 74 -8.54 16.65 11.98
C THR A 74 -7.77 16.50 10.67
N PHE A 75 -6.66 17.21 10.53
CA PHE A 75 -5.77 17.12 9.36
C PHE A 75 -5.09 15.74 9.26
N GLY A 76 -4.55 15.21 10.37
CA GLY A 76 -3.94 13.87 10.41
C GLY A 76 -4.95 12.79 10.06
N THR A 77 -6.14 12.84 10.66
CA THR A 77 -7.22 11.86 10.40
C THR A 77 -7.61 11.78 8.92
N PHE A 78 -7.45 12.89 8.17
CA PHE A 78 -7.73 12.92 6.74
C PHE A 78 -6.53 12.45 5.88
N ILE A 79 -5.32 12.87 6.24
CA ILE A 79 -4.11 12.61 5.43
C ILE A 79 -3.51 11.21 5.67
N ASP A 80 -3.59 10.68 6.88
CA ASP A 80 -3.02 9.36 7.22
C ASP A 80 -3.57 8.23 6.34
N PRO A 81 -4.91 8.07 6.14
CA PRO A 81 -5.44 7.05 5.25
C PRO A 81 -5.05 7.24 3.78
N LEU A 82 -4.75 8.48 3.37
CA LEU A 82 -4.35 8.79 2.01
C LEU A 82 -2.87 8.44 1.78
N ALA A 83 -2.00 8.83 2.71
CA ALA A 83 -0.56 8.58 2.64
C ALA A 83 -0.21 7.08 2.64
N ASP A 84 -0.91 6.29 3.47
CA ASP A 84 -0.78 4.83 3.52
C ASP A 84 -1.06 4.18 2.16
N LYS A 85 -2.14 4.58 1.51
CA LYS A 85 -2.51 4.05 0.20
C LYS A 85 -1.65 4.53 -0.95
N LEU A 86 -1.16 5.77 -0.87
CA LEU A 86 -0.27 6.35 -1.88
C LEU A 86 1.02 5.54 -2.03
N LEU A 87 1.64 5.12 -0.92
CA LEU A 87 2.89 4.34 -0.95
C LEU A 87 2.70 3.01 -1.68
N VAL A 88 1.67 2.25 -1.30
CA VAL A 88 1.37 0.95 -1.91
C VAL A 88 0.97 1.10 -3.37
N THR A 89 0.13 2.09 -3.69
CA THR A 89 -0.27 2.38 -5.06
C THR A 89 0.94 2.74 -5.93
N ALA A 90 1.81 3.62 -5.44
CA ALA A 90 3.03 4.02 -6.14
C ALA A 90 3.95 2.81 -6.42
N ALA A 91 4.14 1.94 -5.42
CA ALA A 91 4.95 0.74 -5.58
C ALA A 91 4.36 -0.24 -6.60
N LEU A 92 3.04 -0.49 -6.55
CA LEU A 92 2.38 -1.39 -7.50
C LEU A 92 2.41 -0.85 -8.92
N VAL A 93 2.16 0.44 -9.12
CA VAL A 93 2.22 1.09 -10.44
C VAL A 93 3.65 1.02 -11.00
N ALA A 94 4.66 1.30 -10.17
CA ALA A 94 6.06 1.18 -10.57
C ALA A 94 6.46 -0.26 -10.92
N LEU A 95 5.97 -1.27 -10.18
CA LEU A 95 6.21 -2.67 -10.52
C LEU A 95 5.54 -3.09 -11.83
N VAL A 96 4.39 -2.50 -12.17
CA VAL A 96 3.75 -2.69 -13.49
C VAL A 96 4.58 -2.05 -14.59
N ASP A 97 5.06 -0.83 -14.39
CA ASP A 97 5.91 -0.09 -15.34
C ASP A 97 7.21 -0.86 -15.63
N LEU A 98 7.82 -1.44 -14.60
CA LEU A 98 8.99 -2.33 -14.72
C LEU A 98 8.68 -3.72 -15.32
N GLY A 99 7.43 -4.01 -15.70
CA GLY A 99 7.01 -5.31 -16.23
C GLY A 99 7.11 -6.47 -15.24
N ARG A 100 7.26 -6.19 -13.93
CA ARG A 100 7.45 -7.24 -12.91
C ARG A 100 6.14 -7.87 -12.45
N ILE A 101 5.03 -7.15 -12.50
CA ILE A 101 3.68 -7.66 -12.23
C ILE A 101 2.72 -7.24 -13.35
N PRO A 102 1.69 -8.03 -13.67
CA PRO A 102 0.68 -7.62 -14.62
C PRO A 102 -0.25 -6.55 -14.03
N SER A 103 -0.74 -5.64 -14.86
CA SER A 103 -1.58 -4.50 -14.46
C SER A 103 -2.86 -4.90 -13.73
N TRP A 104 -3.45 -6.05 -14.04
CA TRP A 104 -4.67 -6.53 -13.37
C TRP A 104 -4.43 -6.83 -11.88
N VAL A 105 -3.23 -7.29 -11.48
CA VAL A 105 -2.86 -7.49 -10.07
C VAL A 105 -2.89 -6.17 -9.33
N ALA A 106 -2.23 -5.15 -9.88
CA ALA A 106 -2.23 -3.81 -9.30
C ALA A 106 -3.65 -3.24 -9.22
N LEU A 107 -4.44 -3.39 -10.30
CA LEU A 107 -5.81 -2.90 -10.36
C LEU A 107 -6.69 -3.51 -9.27
N VAL A 108 -6.65 -4.84 -9.07
CA VAL A 108 -7.45 -5.53 -8.04
C VAL A 108 -7.10 -5.02 -6.65
N ILE A 109 -5.80 -4.90 -6.35
CA ILE A 109 -5.35 -4.45 -5.04
C ILE A 109 -5.76 -2.99 -4.79
N ILE A 110 -5.49 -2.09 -5.75
CA ILE A 110 -5.76 -0.65 -5.62
C ILE A 110 -7.27 -0.39 -5.54
N SER A 111 -8.07 -1.03 -6.41
CA SER A 111 -9.53 -0.87 -6.40
C SER A 111 -10.13 -1.24 -5.06
N ARG A 112 -9.70 -2.37 -4.48
CA ARG A 112 -10.17 -2.79 -3.16
C ARG A 112 -9.78 -1.78 -2.07
N GLU A 113 -8.54 -1.27 -2.09
CA GLU A 113 -8.10 -0.28 -1.11
C GLU A 113 -8.98 0.98 -1.15
N LEU A 114 -9.31 1.45 -2.34
CA LEU A 114 -10.14 2.63 -2.54
C LEU A 114 -11.60 2.37 -2.15
N VAL A 115 -12.19 1.26 -2.64
CA VAL A 115 -13.59 0.92 -2.38
C VAL A 115 -13.85 0.72 -0.88
N VAL A 116 -13.03 -0.08 -0.20
CA VAL A 116 -13.21 -0.31 1.25
C VAL A 116 -12.99 0.96 2.05
N SER A 117 -12.10 1.84 1.62
CA SER A 117 -11.89 3.12 2.30
C SER A 117 -13.05 4.09 2.09
N GLY A 118 -13.59 4.14 0.87
CA GLY A 118 -14.77 4.92 0.56
C GLY A 118 -15.99 4.45 1.38
N LEU A 119 -16.25 3.14 1.41
CA LEU A 119 -17.33 2.57 2.22
C LEU A 119 -17.16 2.87 3.71
N ARG A 120 -15.93 2.80 4.22
CA ARG A 120 -15.65 3.16 5.63
C ARG A 120 -15.92 4.63 5.91
N MET A 121 -15.58 5.54 4.99
CA MET A 121 -15.88 6.96 5.14
C MET A 121 -17.39 7.23 5.15
N VAL A 122 -18.15 6.57 4.28
CA VAL A 122 -19.62 6.67 4.25
C VAL A 122 -20.21 6.13 5.55
N ALA A 123 -19.77 4.97 6.03
CA ALA A 123 -20.24 4.39 7.29
C ALA A 123 -20.01 5.32 8.49
N VAL A 124 -18.82 5.94 8.56
CA VAL A 124 -18.50 6.92 9.63
C VAL A 124 -19.38 8.17 9.54
N ALA A 125 -19.68 8.66 8.33
CA ALA A 125 -20.58 9.78 8.12
C ALA A 125 -22.02 9.48 8.61
N GLU A 126 -22.44 8.20 8.55
CA GLU A 126 -23.73 7.71 9.09
C GLU A 126 -23.65 7.33 10.58
N GLY A 127 -22.55 7.63 11.27
CA GLY A 127 -22.37 7.32 12.70
C GLY A 127 -22.13 5.82 12.97
N ARG A 128 -21.86 5.01 11.94
CA ARG A 128 -21.60 3.57 12.06
C ARG A 128 -20.10 3.29 12.01
N VAL A 129 -19.59 2.50 12.94
CA VAL A 129 -18.19 2.08 12.95
C VAL A 129 -18.10 0.64 12.47
N ILE A 130 -17.50 0.42 11.29
CA ILE A 130 -17.21 -0.93 10.79
C ILE A 130 -15.86 -1.36 11.35
N ALA A 131 -15.85 -2.37 12.21
CA ALA A 131 -14.63 -2.91 12.80
C ALA A 131 -13.71 -3.54 11.73
N ALA A 132 -12.40 -3.33 11.88
CA ALA A 132 -11.41 -3.98 11.02
C ALA A 132 -11.37 -5.49 11.32
N SER A 133 -11.57 -6.32 10.29
CA SER A 133 -11.43 -7.77 10.44
C SER A 133 -9.96 -8.17 10.63
N ASN A 134 -9.70 -9.30 11.30
CA ASN A 134 -8.34 -9.83 11.45
C ASN A 134 -7.70 -10.20 10.09
N PHE A 135 -8.51 -10.54 9.09
CA PHE A 135 -8.08 -10.74 7.71
C PHE A 135 -7.44 -9.48 7.10
N GLY A 136 -7.89 -8.29 7.51
CA GLY A 136 -7.32 -7.02 7.04
C GLY A 136 -5.86 -6.83 7.45
N LYS A 137 -5.45 -7.28 8.64
CA LYS A 137 -4.05 -7.17 9.10
C LYS A 137 -3.13 -8.15 8.34
N ALA A 138 -3.55 -9.41 8.21
CA ALA A 138 -2.79 -10.43 7.50
C ALA A 138 -2.58 -10.04 6.02
N LYS A 139 -3.61 -9.51 5.36
CA LYS A 139 -3.53 -9.01 4.00
C LYS A 139 -2.46 -7.93 3.84
N THR A 140 -2.43 -6.92 4.72
CA THR A 140 -1.46 -5.82 4.61
C THR A 140 -0.03 -6.33 4.74
N VAL A 141 0.23 -7.24 5.67
CA VAL A 141 1.57 -7.85 5.84
C VAL A 141 1.96 -8.64 4.59
N LEU A 142 1.07 -9.50 4.07
CA LEU A 142 1.35 -10.28 2.86
C LEU A 142 1.59 -9.39 1.65
N GLN A 143 0.85 -8.31 1.52
CA GLN A 143 1.00 -7.34 0.45
C GLN A 143 2.36 -6.62 0.51
N ILE A 144 2.80 -6.20 1.70
CA ILE A 144 4.12 -5.60 1.90
C ILE A 144 5.22 -6.61 1.55
N VAL A 145 5.12 -7.85 2.04
CA VAL A 145 6.08 -8.91 1.73
C VAL A 145 6.13 -9.21 0.23
N ALA A 146 4.97 -9.30 -0.43
CA ALA A 146 4.90 -9.49 -1.87
C ALA A 146 5.61 -8.36 -2.64
N ILE A 147 5.29 -7.10 -2.32
CA ILE A 147 5.92 -5.94 -2.98
C ILE A 147 7.44 -5.98 -2.80
N VAL A 148 7.93 -6.21 -1.57
CA VAL A 148 9.38 -6.31 -1.28
C VAL A 148 10.02 -7.43 -2.09
N ALA A 149 9.41 -8.61 -2.16
CA ALA A 149 9.92 -9.72 -2.96
C ALA A 149 10.04 -9.33 -4.44
N PHE A 150 9.03 -8.66 -5.01
CA PHE A 150 9.06 -8.19 -6.39
C PHE A 150 10.04 -7.02 -6.64
N LEU A 151 10.30 -6.17 -5.65
CA LEU A 151 11.36 -5.17 -5.72
C LEU A 151 12.74 -5.84 -5.81
N LEU A 152 12.98 -6.89 -4.99
CA LEU A 152 14.24 -7.61 -4.93
C LEU A 152 14.48 -8.50 -6.16
N ARG A 153 13.45 -8.96 -6.87
CA ARG A 153 13.58 -9.71 -8.14
C ARG A 153 14.34 -8.92 -9.23
N GLY A 154 14.46 -7.61 -9.11
CA GLY A 154 15.30 -6.80 -10.00
C GLY A 154 16.77 -6.73 -9.60
N SER A 155 17.20 -7.47 -8.58
CA SER A 155 18.58 -7.43 -8.11
C SER A 155 19.47 -8.38 -8.90
N VAL A 156 20.35 -7.83 -9.72
CA VAL A 156 21.38 -8.58 -10.45
C VAL A 156 22.28 -9.37 -9.48
N TRP A 157 22.54 -8.82 -8.31
CA TRP A 157 23.33 -9.52 -7.30
C TRP A 157 22.61 -10.75 -6.76
N LEU A 158 21.31 -10.65 -6.49
CA LEU A 158 20.52 -11.77 -5.96
C LEU A 158 20.40 -12.90 -7.00
N GLU A 159 20.20 -12.55 -8.26
CA GLU A 159 20.17 -13.49 -9.39
C GLU A 159 21.52 -14.21 -9.55
N ALA A 160 22.63 -13.48 -9.45
CA ALA A 160 23.97 -14.07 -9.54
C ALA A 160 24.39 -14.88 -8.30
N ALA A 161 23.85 -14.54 -7.11
CA ALA A 161 24.19 -15.23 -5.87
C ALA A 161 23.40 -16.52 -5.65
N LEU A 162 22.21 -16.63 -6.24
CA LEU A 162 21.37 -17.83 -6.16
C LEU A 162 21.71 -18.76 -7.33
N THR A 163 21.75 -20.08 -7.05
CA THR A 163 21.77 -21.08 -8.13
C THR A 163 20.42 -21.08 -8.84
N ASP A 164 20.39 -21.58 -10.08
CA ASP A 164 19.17 -21.64 -10.91
C ASP A 164 17.98 -22.24 -10.14
N THR A 165 18.22 -23.28 -9.36
CA THR A 165 17.18 -23.94 -8.55
C THR A 165 16.62 -22.99 -7.47
N TRP A 166 17.49 -22.29 -6.73
CA TRP A 166 17.06 -21.37 -5.68
C TRP A 166 16.43 -20.10 -6.24
N TRP A 167 16.86 -19.67 -7.44
CA TRP A 167 16.21 -18.57 -8.13
C TRP A 167 14.76 -18.92 -8.50
N VAL A 168 14.53 -20.10 -9.09
CA VAL A 168 13.18 -20.59 -9.42
C VAL A 168 12.30 -20.71 -8.15
N VAL A 169 12.87 -21.19 -7.04
CA VAL A 169 12.15 -21.26 -5.75
C VAL A 169 11.77 -19.85 -5.26
N PHE A 170 12.70 -18.91 -5.31
CA PHE A 170 12.43 -17.52 -4.88
C PHE A 170 11.36 -16.84 -5.76
N GLU A 171 11.44 -17.04 -7.06
CA GLU A 171 10.48 -16.53 -8.03
C GLU A 171 9.08 -17.12 -7.78
N SER A 172 8.99 -18.44 -7.66
CA SER A 172 7.74 -19.15 -7.39
C SER A 172 7.13 -18.73 -6.05
N ALA A 173 7.95 -18.60 -5.00
CA ALA A 173 7.52 -18.13 -3.70
C ALA A 173 6.99 -16.69 -3.76
N SER A 174 7.66 -15.79 -4.51
CA SER A 174 7.20 -14.41 -4.71
C SER A 174 5.82 -14.36 -5.35
N TRP A 175 5.59 -15.17 -6.40
CA TRP A 175 4.28 -15.28 -7.04
C TRP A 175 3.22 -15.91 -6.12
N LEU A 176 3.58 -16.91 -5.32
CA LEU A 176 2.67 -17.53 -4.36
C LEU A 176 2.20 -16.50 -3.32
N VAL A 177 3.11 -15.70 -2.77
CA VAL A 177 2.79 -14.65 -1.80
C VAL A 177 1.93 -13.56 -2.44
N MET A 178 2.21 -13.16 -3.68
CA MET A 178 1.40 -12.19 -4.41
C MET A 178 0.00 -12.74 -4.68
N ALA A 179 -0.13 -13.99 -5.12
CA ALA A 179 -1.41 -14.65 -5.34
C ALA A 179 -2.23 -14.73 -4.03
N ALA A 180 -1.58 -15.10 -2.93
CA ALA A 180 -2.22 -15.11 -1.62
C ALA A 180 -2.70 -13.71 -1.19
N ALA A 181 -1.90 -12.66 -1.43
CA ALA A 181 -2.28 -11.28 -1.16
C ALA A 181 -3.50 -10.84 -2.00
N VAL A 182 -3.53 -11.21 -3.30
CA VAL A 182 -4.66 -10.92 -4.20
C VAL A 182 -5.92 -11.68 -3.75
N LEU A 183 -5.81 -12.97 -3.45
CA LEU A 183 -6.95 -13.77 -2.97
C LEU A 183 -7.53 -13.21 -1.67
N LEU A 184 -6.69 -12.93 -0.68
CA LEU A 184 -7.13 -12.30 0.57
C LEU A 184 -7.74 -10.91 0.33
N THR A 185 -7.25 -10.18 -0.67
CA THR A 185 -7.81 -8.90 -1.08
C THR A 185 -9.24 -9.07 -1.59
N ILE A 186 -9.48 -10.06 -2.46
CA ILE A 186 -10.82 -10.36 -3.01
C ILE A 186 -11.76 -10.83 -1.90
N PHE A 187 -11.35 -11.81 -1.08
CA PHE A 187 -12.16 -12.29 0.03
C PHE A 187 -12.51 -11.18 1.03
N SER A 188 -11.54 -10.34 1.39
CA SER A 188 -11.77 -9.20 2.27
C SER A 188 -12.73 -8.17 1.65
N MET A 189 -12.73 -8.00 0.33
CA MET A 189 -13.67 -7.12 -0.36
C MET A 189 -15.09 -7.70 -0.32
N MET A 190 -15.25 -8.99 -0.58
CA MET A 190 -16.55 -9.68 -0.53
C MET A 190 -17.15 -9.63 0.89
N ASP A 191 -16.35 -9.93 1.91
CA ASP A 191 -16.76 -9.84 3.32
C ASP A 191 -17.23 -8.44 3.68
N TYR A 192 -16.51 -7.42 3.19
CA TYR A 192 -16.86 -6.02 3.45
C TYR A 192 -18.18 -5.61 2.78
N PHE A 193 -18.41 -6.03 1.52
CA PHE A 193 -19.68 -5.79 0.84
C PHE A 193 -20.84 -6.50 1.52
N TYR A 194 -20.61 -7.72 1.99
CA TYR A 194 -21.64 -8.48 2.71
C TYR A 194 -22.11 -7.76 3.97
N HIS A 195 -21.16 -7.22 4.77
CA HIS A 195 -21.48 -6.47 5.98
C HIS A 195 -21.94 -5.02 5.71
N ALA A 196 -21.57 -4.43 4.58
CA ALA A 196 -21.97 -3.08 4.20
C ALA A 196 -23.31 -3.02 3.45
N ARG A 197 -23.91 -4.16 3.09
CA ARG A 197 -25.16 -4.19 2.30
C ARG A 197 -26.29 -3.39 2.94
N ASP A 198 -26.40 -3.43 4.27
CA ASP A 198 -27.45 -2.71 5.00
C ASP A 198 -27.26 -1.18 4.98
N ILE A 199 -26.03 -0.73 4.72
CA ILE A 199 -25.71 0.69 4.52
C ILE A 199 -26.03 1.09 3.08
N LEU A 200 -25.78 0.18 2.12
CA LEU A 200 -26.02 0.42 0.70
C LEU A 200 -27.51 0.41 0.34
N THR A 201 -28.33 -0.34 1.08
CA THR A 201 -29.80 -0.49 0.80
C THR A 201 -30.67 0.40 1.70
N GLY A 202 -30.11 1.07 2.73
CA GLY A 202 -30.91 1.64 3.80
C GLY A 202 -31.59 3.00 3.57
N PRO A 203 -30.94 4.06 3.08
CA PRO A 203 -31.56 5.40 3.08
C PRO A 203 -32.18 5.87 1.76
N TRP A 204 -31.74 5.32 0.63
CA TRP A 204 -32.13 5.80 -0.70
C TRP A 204 -33.57 5.43 -1.09
N GLU A 205 -34.12 4.35 -0.51
CA GLU A 205 -35.48 3.89 -0.77
C GLU A 205 -36.56 4.59 0.07
N ARG A 206 -36.18 5.30 1.16
CA ARG A 206 -37.14 5.99 2.04
C ARG A 206 -37.59 7.36 1.53
N GLY A 207 -36.96 7.89 0.50
CA GLY A 207 -37.27 9.23 -0.04
C GLY A 207 -38.40 9.29 -1.04
N SER A 208 -38.99 8.17 -1.48
CA SER A 208 -40.00 8.18 -2.57
C SER A 208 -41.42 7.77 -2.15
N SER A 209 -41.67 7.46 -0.88
CA SER A 209 -42.99 6.96 -0.46
C SER A 209 -43.78 7.88 0.48
N ASP A 210 -43.27 9.08 0.80
CA ASP A 210 -43.95 9.99 1.77
C ASP A 210 -44.54 11.27 1.16
N ASP A 211 -44.57 11.34 -0.19
CA ASP A 211 -45.28 12.43 -0.91
C ASP A 211 -46.48 11.88 -1.69
N ARG A 212 -47.48 11.30 -0.95
CA ARG A 212 -48.82 11.13 -1.48
C ARG A 212 -49.87 11.31 -0.35
#